data_66a006ee8bd8cd7827b7bc74e2019900
#
_entry.id   66a006ee8bd8cd7827b7bc74e2019900
#
_cell.length_a   1.000
_cell.length_b   1.000
_cell.length_c   1.000
_cell.angle_alpha   90.00
_cell.angle_beta   90.00
_cell.angle_gamma   90.00
#
_symmetry.space_group_name_H-M   'P 1'
#
loop_
_entity.id
_entity.type
_entity.pdbx_description
1 polymer ?
#
loop_
_entity_poly.entity_id
_entity_poly.type
_entity_poly.pdbx_seq_one_letter_code
_entity_poly.pdbx_strand_id
1 'polypeptide(L)'
;RVLFRSPINEPAEGKKRSQIEEYINFYNGAGVQHLALATDDIIHTIHELRERGVEFLDVPDTYYDDLKDRVGAIEEDMDVLKRYKILVDRDDEGYLLQLFTKPLMDRPTVFIEIIQRKGATSFGKGNFKALFEAIEREQEHRGTL
;
A
#
# COMPACT_ATOMS: atom_id res chain seq x y z
N ARG A 1 22.98 -5.79 -9.78
CA ARG A 1 23.20 -5.08 -8.51
C ARG A 1 21.84 -4.89 -7.86
N VAL A 2 21.56 -5.65 -6.80
CA VAL A 2 20.33 -5.46 -6.01
C VAL A 2 20.52 -4.19 -5.18
N LEU A 3 19.76 -3.14 -5.46
CA LEU A 3 19.68 -1.94 -4.64
C LEU A 3 18.59 -2.18 -3.60
N PHE A 4 18.98 -2.47 -2.38
CA PHE A 4 18.07 -2.48 -1.25
C PHE A 4 17.85 -1.02 -0.81
N ARG A 5 16.60 -0.59 -0.74
CA ARG A 5 16.20 0.72 -0.21
C ARG A 5 15.25 0.50 0.95
N SER A 6 15.50 1.16 2.05
CA SER A 6 14.68 1.07 3.25
C SER A 6 14.32 2.49 3.72
N PRO A 7 13.09 2.96 3.50
CA PRO A 7 12.61 4.18 4.14
C PRO A 7 12.47 3.96 5.66
N ILE A 8 12.79 4.99 6.43
CA ILE A 8 12.64 5.00 7.89
C ILE A 8 11.52 5.98 8.22
N ASN A 9 10.53 5.51 8.96
CA ASN A 9 9.38 6.30 9.41
C ASN A 9 9.42 6.46 10.92
N GLU A 10 8.94 7.61 11.39
CA GLU A 10 8.72 7.89 12.81
C GLU A 10 7.28 8.40 13.03
N PRO A 11 6.70 8.21 14.23
CA PRO A 11 5.38 8.74 14.53
C PRO A 11 5.38 10.26 14.43
N ALA A 12 4.35 10.83 13.79
CA ALA A 12 4.10 12.26 13.83
C ALA A 12 3.13 12.59 14.97
N GLU A 13 3.38 13.69 15.67
CA GLU A 13 2.44 14.22 16.64
C GLU A 13 1.18 14.73 15.93
N GLY A 14 0.01 14.29 16.37
CA GLY A 14 -1.28 14.63 15.77
C GLY A 14 -2.45 14.48 16.74
N LYS A 15 -3.64 14.88 16.29
CA LYS A 15 -4.87 14.74 17.09
C LYS A 15 -5.35 13.30 17.23
N LYS A 16 -4.93 12.44 16.30
CA LYS A 16 -5.25 11.00 16.27
C LYS A 16 -3.95 10.21 16.34
N ARG A 17 -4.04 9.00 16.87
CA ARG A 17 -2.92 8.07 16.91
C ARG A 17 -2.51 7.68 15.48
N SER A 18 -1.24 7.91 15.12
CA SER A 18 -0.74 7.51 13.81
C SER A 18 -0.59 5.98 13.71
N GLN A 19 -0.63 5.45 12.49
CA GLN A 19 -0.36 4.03 12.24
C GLN A 19 1.04 3.60 12.71
N ILE A 20 2.02 4.49 12.65
CA ILE A 20 3.38 4.22 13.11
C ILE A 20 3.41 4.10 14.64
N GLU A 21 2.69 4.96 15.35
CA GLU A 21 2.53 4.87 16.80
C GLU A 21 1.78 3.59 17.20
N GLU A 22 0.73 3.20 16.48
CA GLU A 22 0.05 1.92 16.69
C GLU A 22 1.03 0.75 16.56
N TYR A 23 1.83 0.73 15.48
CA TYR A 23 2.84 -0.29 15.26
C TYR A 23 3.82 -0.38 16.44
N ILE A 24 4.40 0.75 16.86
CA ILE A 24 5.37 0.82 17.95
C ILE A 24 4.76 0.27 19.27
N ASN A 25 3.51 0.62 19.55
CA ASN A 25 2.83 0.17 20.76
C ASN A 25 2.56 -1.34 20.76
N PHE A 26 2.10 -1.90 19.64
CA PHE A 26 1.82 -3.34 19.53
C PHE A 26 3.08 -4.19 19.40
N TYR A 27 4.10 -3.69 18.68
CA TYR A 27 5.38 -4.38 18.54
C TYR A 27 6.30 -4.19 19.74
N ASN A 28 6.03 -3.20 20.58
CA ASN A 28 6.82 -2.79 21.74
C ASN A 28 8.21 -2.27 21.34
N GLY A 29 8.28 -1.46 20.30
CA GLY A 29 9.50 -0.84 19.82
C GLY A 29 9.57 -0.67 18.32
N ALA A 30 10.73 -0.27 17.82
CA ALA A 30 11.00 -0.13 16.40
C ALA A 30 11.15 -1.50 15.72
N GLY A 31 10.69 -1.61 14.48
CA GLY A 31 10.78 -2.84 13.70
C GLY A 31 10.42 -2.65 12.23
N VAL A 32 10.30 -3.76 11.52
CA VAL A 32 9.91 -3.77 10.10
C VAL A 32 8.40 -3.65 9.98
N GLN A 33 7.92 -2.54 9.41
CA GLN A 33 6.49 -2.30 9.19
C GLN A 33 5.97 -3.12 8.01
N HIS A 34 6.66 -3.07 6.86
CA HIS A 34 6.27 -3.87 5.69
C HIS A 34 7.47 -4.28 4.84
N LEU A 35 7.25 -5.29 4.02
CA LEU A 35 8.18 -5.77 3.01
C LEU A 35 7.51 -5.64 1.64
N ALA A 36 8.17 -4.96 0.71
CA ALA A 36 7.71 -4.84 -0.67
C ALA A 36 8.27 -6.00 -1.51
N LEU A 37 7.37 -6.78 -2.10
CA LEU A 37 7.68 -7.88 -3.00
C LEU A 37 7.37 -7.48 -4.44
N ALA A 38 8.39 -7.52 -5.29
CA ALA A 38 8.25 -7.17 -6.70
C ALA A 38 7.59 -8.29 -7.50
N THR A 39 6.75 -7.89 -8.46
CA THR A 39 6.17 -8.79 -9.46
C THR A 39 6.21 -8.14 -10.84
N ASP A 40 6.21 -8.95 -11.88
CA ASP A 40 6.10 -8.50 -13.28
C ASP A 40 4.65 -8.41 -13.78
N ASP A 41 3.70 -9.00 -13.04
CA ASP A 41 2.26 -8.95 -13.33
C ASP A 41 1.47 -8.88 -12.02
N ILE A 42 1.16 -7.65 -11.60
CA ILE A 42 0.46 -7.42 -10.32
C ILE A 42 -0.99 -7.89 -10.36
N ILE A 43 -1.68 -7.76 -11.50
CA ILE A 43 -3.09 -8.14 -11.61
C ILE A 43 -3.22 -9.65 -11.42
N HIS A 44 -2.40 -10.44 -12.11
CA HIS A 44 -2.37 -11.89 -11.94
C HIS A 44 -1.93 -12.29 -10.53
N THR A 45 -0.89 -11.65 -10.01
CA THR A 45 -0.38 -11.94 -8.65
C THR A 45 -1.45 -11.68 -7.57
N ILE A 46 -2.17 -10.55 -7.64
CA ILE A 46 -3.23 -10.23 -6.68
C ILE A 46 -4.42 -11.18 -6.82
N HIS A 47 -4.78 -11.55 -8.05
CA HIS A 47 -5.82 -12.56 -8.28
C HIS A 47 -5.47 -13.88 -7.58
N GLU A 48 -4.29 -14.43 -7.85
CA GLU A 48 -3.83 -15.68 -7.26
C GLU A 48 -3.74 -15.64 -5.73
N LEU A 49 -3.25 -14.53 -5.17
CA LEU A 49 -3.16 -14.36 -3.73
C LEU A 49 -4.55 -14.33 -3.07
N ARG A 50 -5.53 -13.64 -3.68
CA ARG A 50 -6.92 -13.61 -3.19
C ARG A 50 -7.58 -14.97 -3.24
N GLU A 51 -7.38 -15.74 -4.33
CA GLU A 51 -7.89 -17.12 -4.44
C GLU A 51 -7.32 -18.04 -3.34
N ARG A 52 -6.14 -17.71 -2.84
CA ARG A 52 -5.50 -18.41 -1.71
C ARG A 52 -5.84 -17.85 -0.33
N GLY A 53 -6.78 -16.90 -0.26
CA GLY A 53 -7.27 -16.33 0.99
C GLY A 53 -6.44 -15.19 1.57
N VAL A 54 -5.53 -14.59 0.79
CA VAL A 54 -4.81 -13.39 1.26
C VAL A 54 -5.75 -12.19 1.22
N GLU A 55 -5.88 -11.52 2.36
CA GLU A 55 -6.66 -10.31 2.49
C GLU A 55 -5.82 -9.06 2.28
N PHE A 56 -6.38 -8.09 1.56
CA PHE A 56 -5.75 -6.80 1.27
C PHE A 56 -6.50 -5.66 1.94
N LEU A 57 -5.80 -4.55 2.17
CA LEU A 57 -6.42 -3.30 2.62
C LEU A 57 -7.40 -2.81 1.55
N ASP A 58 -8.54 -2.30 1.99
CA ASP A 58 -9.54 -1.75 1.08
C ASP A 58 -9.20 -0.31 0.70
N VAL A 59 -9.31 -0.02 -0.59
CA VAL A 59 -9.13 1.31 -1.16
C VAL A 59 -10.50 1.82 -1.62
N PRO A 60 -10.94 3.03 -1.23
CA PRO A 60 -12.22 3.54 -1.63
C PRO A 60 -12.29 3.75 -3.14
N ASP A 61 -13.48 3.54 -3.71
CA ASP A 61 -13.71 3.74 -5.14
C ASP A 61 -13.39 5.17 -5.60
N THR A 62 -13.58 6.15 -4.72
CA THR A 62 -13.26 7.56 -4.95
C THR A 62 -11.78 7.82 -5.26
N TYR A 63 -10.87 6.90 -4.87
CA TYR A 63 -9.46 6.98 -5.24
C TYR A 63 -9.27 6.97 -6.77
N TYR A 64 -10.17 6.29 -7.49
CA TYR A 64 -10.06 6.09 -8.95
C TYR A 64 -10.73 7.19 -9.76
N ASP A 65 -11.50 8.09 -9.13
CA ASP A 65 -12.29 9.10 -9.83
C ASP A 65 -11.39 10.12 -10.56
N ASP A 66 -10.23 10.47 -10.00
CA ASP A 66 -9.24 11.37 -10.59
C ASP A 66 -7.93 10.69 -11.01
N LEU A 67 -7.86 9.35 -10.91
CA LEU A 67 -6.63 8.61 -11.12
C LEU A 67 -6.02 8.86 -12.49
N LYS A 68 -6.83 8.87 -13.55
CA LYS A 68 -6.36 9.11 -14.92
C LYS A 68 -5.70 10.47 -15.08
N ASP A 69 -6.23 11.49 -14.42
CA ASP A 69 -5.68 12.85 -14.48
C ASP A 69 -4.36 12.95 -13.70
N ARG A 70 -4.23 12.19 -12.60
CA ARG A 70 -3.02 12.18 -11.77
C ARG A 70 -1.86 11.39 -12.40
N VAL A 71 -2.16 10.24 -13.00
CA VAL A 71 -1.11 9.33 -13.49
C VAL A 71 -0.93 9.36 -15.01
N GLY A 72 -1.86 9.97 -15.76
CA GLY A 72 -1.81 10.00 -17.22
C GLY A 72 -2.04 8.62 -17.86
N ALA A 73 -1.42 8.41 -19.01
CA ALA A 73 -1.55 7.16 -19.75
C ALA A 73 -0.75 6.02 -19.08
N ILE A 74 -1.40 4.89 -18.86
CA ILE A 74 -0.82 3.62 -18.41
C ILE A 74 -1.29 2.49 -19.31
N GLU A 75 -0.64 1.34 -19.24
CA GLU A 75 -0.95 0.17 -20.08
C GLU A 75 -2.16 -0.62 -19.55
N GLU A 76 -2.35 -0.61 -18.22
CA GLU A 76 -3.38 -1.38 -17.54
C GLU A 76 -4.77 -0.75 -17.68
N ASP A 77 -5.78 -1.59 -17.72
CA ASP A 77 -7.18 -1.17 -17.73
C ASP A 77 -7.60 -0.61 -16.37
N MET A 78 -8.12 0.63 -16.34
CA MET A 78 -8.52 1.31 -15.10
C MET A 78 -9.66 0.60 -14.37
N ASP A 79 -10.59 -0.03 -15.07
CA ASP A 79 -11.68 -0.77 -14.45
C ASP A 79 -11.17 -2.06 -13.78
N VAL A 80 -10.13 -2.67 -14.35
CA VAL A 80 -9.45 -3.81 -13.74
C VAL A 80 -8.71 -3.39 -12.48
N LEU A 81 -7.96 -2.28 -12.53
CA LEU A 81 -7.26 -1.74 -11.35
C LEU A 81 -8.23 -1.40 -10.22
N LYS A 82 -9.34 -0.76 -10.54
CA LYS A 82 -10.41 -0.44 -9.58
C LYS A 82 -11.01 -1.72 -8.97
N ARG A 83 -11.30 -2.73 -9.78
CA ARG A 83 -11.83 -4.02 -9.33
C ARG A 83 -10.91 -4.72 -8.34
N TYR A 84 -9.61 -4.71 -8.62
CA TYR A 84 -8.59 -5.33 -7.76
C TYR A 84 -8.07 -4.41 -6.65
N LYS A 85 -8.56 -3.15 -6.60
CA LYS A 85 -8.14 -2.14 -5.62
C LYS A 85 -6.66 -1.80 -5.68
N ILE A 86 -6.07 -1.90 -6.87
CA ILE A 86 -4.64 -1.62 -7.11
C ILE A 86 -4.42 -0.12 -7.19
N LEU A 87 -3.45 0.37 -6.43
CA LEU A 87 -3.00 1.76 -6.40
C LEU A 87 -1.99 2.01 -7.51
N VAL A 88 -1.99 3.22 -8.06
CA VAL A 88 -1.03 3.65 -9.09
C VAL A 88 -0.40 4.97 -8.69
N ASP A 89 0.91 5.09 -8.87
CA ASP A 89 1.64 6.34 -8.73
C ASP A 89 2.61 6.52 -9.88
N ARG A 90 2.99 7.76 -10.18
CA ARG A 90 3.88 8.12 -11.27
C ARG A 90 4.99 9.02 -10.77
N ASP A 91 6.20 8.80 -11.29
CA ASP A 91 7.33 9.71 -11.16
C ASP A 91 7.86 10.14 -12.55
N ASP A 92 8.99 10.83 -12.58
CA ASP A 92 9.60 11.33 -13.82
C ASP A 92 10.11 10.22 -14.76
N GLU A 93 10.32 9.00 -14.22
CA GLU A 93 10.90 7.88 -14.95
C GLU A 93 9.85 6.86 -15.42
N GLY A 94 8.64 6.89 -14.83
CA GLY A 94 7.58 5.96 -15.20
C GLY A 94 6.45 5.92 -14.17
N TYR A 95 5.81 4.76 -14.04
CA TYR A 95 4.77 4.55 -13.04
C TYR A 95 4.96 3.21 -12.30
N LEU A 96 4.29 3.08 -11.18
CA LEU A 96 4.26 1.86 -10.38
C LEU A 96 2.83 1.52 -9.98
N LEU A 97 2.60 0.25 -9.76
CA LEU A 97 1.35 -0.30 -9.26
C LEU A 97 1.65 -1.00 -7.94
N GLN A 98 0.79 -0.82 -6.94
CA GLN A 98 1.01 -1.40 -5.62
C GLN A 98 -0.29 -1.72 -4.90
N LEU A 99 -0.24 -2.71 -4.01
CA LEU A 99 -1.32 -3.06 -3.11
C LEU A 99 -0.74 -3.62 -1.80
N PHE A 100 -1.43 -3.39 -0.69
CA PHE A 100 -0.97 -3.75 0.64
C PHE A 100 -1.89 -4.81 1.25
N THR A 101 -1.30 -5.84 1.86
CA THR A 101 -2.08 -6.82 2.62
C THR A 101 -2.57 -6.21 3.94
N LYS A 102 -3.60 -6.80 4.53
CA LYS A 102 -3.85 -6.65 5.95
C LYS A 102 -2.65 -7.16 6.75
N PRO A 103 -2.52 -6.81 8.04
CA PRO A 103 -1.45 -7.36 8.87
C PRO A 103 -1.40 -8.89 8.80
N LEU A 104 -0.20 -9.46 8.77
CA LEU A 104 0.01 -10.91 8.65
C LEU A 104 -0.33 -11.67 9.93
N MET A 105 -0.41 -10.96 11.05
CA MET A 105 -0.67 -11.48 12.37
C MET A 105 -1.98 -10.90 12.91
N ASP A 106 -2.45 -11.43 14.03
CA ASP A 106 -3.56 -10.88 14.81
C ASP A 106 -3.28 -9.50 15.43
N ARG A 107 -2.01 -9.05 15.37
CA ARG A 107 -1.57 -7.73 15.80
C ARG A 107 -1.35 -6.81 14.59
N PRO A 108 -1.68 -5.51 14.68
CA PRO A 108 -1.48 -4.55 13.60
C PRO A 108 0.00 -4.15 13.48
N THR A 109 0.84 -5.07 13.04
CA THR A 109 2.28 -4.90 12.90
C THR A 109 2.72 -5.09 11.45
N VAL A 110 3.42 -6.16 11.12
CA VAL A 110 3.99 -6.36 9.80
C VAL A 110 2.94 -6.72 8.75
N PHE A 111 3.07 -6.12 7.56
CA PHE A 111 2.28 -6.44 6.38
C PHE A 111 3.16 -6.53 5.13
N ILE A 112 2.61 -6.98 4.03
CA ILE A 112 3.29 -7.12 2.74
C ILE A 112 2.76 -6.10 1.75
N GLU A 113 3.66 -5.51 0.98
CA GLU A 113 3.35 -4.76 -0.22
C GLU A 113 3.64 -5.62 -1.44
N ILE A 114 2.72 -5.67 -2.40
CA ILE A 114 2.98 -6.20 -3.75
C ILE A 114 3.17 -5.01 -4.67
N ILE A 115 4.29 -4.97 -5.39
CA ILE A 115 4.63 -3.85 -6.25
C ILE A 115 5.08 -4.31 -7.63
N GLN A 116 4.55 -3.65 -8.67
CA GLN A 116 5.05 -3.74 -10.04
C GLN A 116 5.55 -2.38 -10.49
N ARG A 117 6.73 -2.33 -11.08
CA ARG A 117 7.35 -1.10 -11.59
C ARG A 117 7.40 -1.09 -13.10
N LYS A 118 6.90 -0.03 -13.70
CA LYS A 118 6.97 0.30 -15.12
C LYS A 118 7.86 1.53 -15.31
N GLY A 119 9.15 1.38 -15.05
CA GLY A 119 10.15 2.45 -15.11
C GLY A 119 10.34 3.23 -13.81
N ALA A 120 9.31 3.41 -13.00
CA ALA A 120 9.37 4.21 -11.76
C ALA A 120 10.41 3.69 -10.76
N THR A 121 11.11 4.61 -10.11
CA THR A 121 12.11 4.34 -9.06
C THR A 121 11.66 4.82 -7.68
N SER A 122 10.57 5.58 -7.61
CA SER A 122 9.97 6.08 -6.37
C SER A 122 9.31 4.98 -5.52
N PHE A 123 8.80 5.36 -4.33
CA PHE A 123 8.10 4.47 -3.39
C PHE A 123 6.57 4.65 -3.41
N GLY A 124 6.00 5.27 -4.44
CA GLY A 124 4.56 5.52 -4.48
C GLY A 124 4.11 6.62 -3.53
N LYS A 125 4.85 7.73 -3.45
CA LYS A 125 4.53 8.86 -2.56
C LYS A 125 3.11 9.39 -2.75
N GLY A 126 2.62 9.41 -3.99
CA GLY A 126 1.25 9.82 -4.32
C GLY A 126 0.17 8.92 -3.73
N ASN A 127 0.52 7.68 -3.36
CA ASN A 127 -0.38 6.70 -2.76
C ASN A 127 -0.36 6.71 -1.22
N PHE A 128 0.55 7.44 -0.57
CA PHE A 128 0.66 7.44 0.90
C PHE A 128 -0.63 7.85 1.59
N LYS A 129 -1.32 8.85 1.04
CA LYS A 129 -2.62 9.27 1.58
C LYS A 129 -3.64 8.13 1.54
N ALA A 130 -3.76 7.43 0.40
CA ALA A 130 -4.69 6.32 0.26
C ALA A 130 -4.33 5.15 1.18
N LEU A 131 -3.04 4.84 1.35
CA LEU A 131 -2.57 3.84 2.30
C LEU A 131 -2.93 4.22 3.73
N PHE A 132 -2.68 5.47 4.15
CA PHE A 132 -2.97 5.93 5.50
C PHE A 132 -4.47 5.90 5.80
N GLU A 133 -5.31 6.37 4.88
CA GLU A 133 -6.77 6.29 5.02
C GLU A 133 -7.28 4.84 5.11
N ALA A 134 -6.67 3.92 4.37
CA ALA A 134 -7.03 2.50 4.44
C ALA A 134 -6.65 1.89 5.81
N ILE A 135 -5.47 2.20 6.32
CA ILE A 135 -5.02 1.73 7.64
C ILE A 135 -5.85 2.37 8.76
N GLU A 136 -6.16 3.67 8.69
CA GLU A 136 -7.01 4.34 9.68
C GLU A 136 -8.39 3.69 9.77
N ARG A 137 -9.01 3.28 8.64
CA ARG A 137 -10.27 2.53 8.67
C ARG A 137 -10.13 1.19 9.39
N GLU A 138 -9.04 0.48 9.16
CA GLU A 138 -8.77 -0.75 9.90
C GLU A 138 -8.56 -0.50 11.40
N GLN A 139 -7.93 0.63 11.78
CA GLN A 139 -7.81 1.05 13.18
C GLN A 139 -9.18 1.36 13.79
N GLU A 140 -10.08 2.06 13.05
CA GLU A 140 -11.45 2.31 13.50
C GLU A 140 -12.20 1.00 13.74
N HIS A 141 -12.10 0.03 12.84
CA HIS A 141 -12.74 -1.29 13.00
C HIS A 141 -12.20 -2.05 14.21
N ARG A 142 -10.92 -1.86 14.55
CA ARG A 142 -10.31 -2.47 15.76
C ARG A 142 -10.55 -1.66 17.03
N GLY A 143 -11.04 -0.43 16.94
CA GLY A 143 -11.20 0.48 18.08
C GLY A 143 -9.88 1.02 18.65
N THR A 144 -8.85 1.15 17.82
CA THR A 144 -7.50 1.60 18.21
C THR A 144 -7.14 3.00 17.68
N LEU A 145 -8.05 3.66 16.97
CA LEU A 145 -7.87 5.02 16.41
C LEU A 145 -8.02 6.10 17.47
#